data_c188b6d48834d869aaa363f8a8d4ba60
#
_entry.id   c188b6d48834d869aaa363f8a8d4ba60
#
_cell.length_a   1.000
_cell.length_b   1.000
_cell.length_c   1.000
_cell.angle_alpha   90.00
_cell.angle_beta   90.00
_cell.angle_gamma   90.00
#
_symmetry.space_group_name_H-M   'P 1'
#
loop_
_entity.id
_entity.type
_entity.pdbx_description
1 polymer ?
#
loop_
_entity_poly.entity_id
_entity_poly.type
_entity_poly.pdbx_seq_one_letter_code
_entity_poly.pdbx_strand_id
1 'polypeptide(L)'
;EFSPDFDNLISSNFMTSSQNYRNVALVAGEGEGLDRKTIPVGAAEGMERYELYVDARDVSSNEGEITEQEYLTLLRERGKEKLLEYLTETYFEADIEPRFMFQYRKDYMLGDIIILKNEYGITAYPRIIEVIESEDETGYKVVPTFESEEGKF
;
A
#
# COMPACT_ATOMS: atom_id res chain seq x y z
N GLU A 1 14.97 -3.73 15.51
CA GLU A 1 14.77 -4.78 14.54
C GLU A 1 14.17 -6.01 15.22
N PHE A 2 13.10 -6.54 14.65
CA PHE A 2 12.56 -7.84 15.05
C PHE A 2 12.98 -8.85 13.99
N SER A 3 13.63 -9.91 14.42
CA SER A 3 14.10 -10.97 13.53
C SER A 3 14.32 -12.29 14.29
N PRO A 4 14.34 -13.42 13.61
CA PRO A 4 14.74 -14.70 14.21
C PRO A 4 16.17 -14.68 14.74
N ASP A 5 17.04 -13.86 14.16
CA ASP A 5 18.46 -13.73 14.58
C ASP A 5 18.61 -13.18 16.01
N PHE A 6 17.59 -12.48 16.50
CA PHE A 6 17.55 -11.90 17.85
C PHE A 6 16.61 -12.63 18.82
N ASP A 7 16.05 -13.76 18.43
CA ASP A 7 15.05 -14.54 19.21
C ASP A 7 13.84 -13.71 19.69
N ASN A 8 13.54 -12.58 19.02
CA ASN A 8 12.44 -11.69 19.36
C ASN A 8 11.26 -11.76 18.37
N LEU A 9 11.36 -12.62 17.38
CA LEU A 9 10.32 -12.93 16.40
C LEU A 9 10.00 -14.42 16.52
N ILE A 10 8.76 -14.76 16.93
CA ILE A 10 8.32 -16.14 17.11
C ILE A 10 7.93 -16.75 15.77
N SER A 11 7.11 -16.02 15.03
CA SER A 11 6.63 -16.43 13.70
C SER A 11 6.43 -15.22 12.82
N SER A 12 6.51 -15.44 11.51
CA SER A 12 6.19 -14.40 10.53
C SER A 12 5.39 -14.98 9.37
N ASN A 13 4.44 -14.20 8.88
CA ASN A 13 3.68 -14.50 7.68
C ASN A 13 3.81 -13.32 6.72
N PHE A 14 4.46 -13.55 5.60
CA PHE A 14 4.62 -12.55 4.55
C PHE A 14 3.77 -12.95 3.35
N MET A 15 2.89 -12.05 2.93
CA MET A 15 2.07 -12.22 1.74
C MET A 15 2.18 -10.98 0.86
N THR A 16 2.43 -11.21 -0.41
CA THR A 16 2.31 -10.17 -1.45
C THR A 16 1.28 -10.61 -2.47
N SER A 17 0.39 -9.71 -2.84
CA SER A 17 -0.65 -9.95 -3.83
C SER A 17 -0.58 -8.89 -4.93
N SER A 18 -0.41 -9.33 -6.16
CA SER A 18 -0.50 -8.50 -7.36
C SER A 18 -1.79 -8.73 -8.14
N GLN A 19 -2.76 -9.42 -7.57
CA GLN A 19 -4.01 -9.79 -8.26
C GLN A 19 -4.77 -8.58 -8.81
N ASN A 20 -4.83 -7.51 -8.02
CA ASN A 20 -5.50 -6.27 -8.38
C ASN A 20 -4.54 -5.20 -8.93
N TYR A 21 -3.25 -5.51 -9.03
CA TYR A 21 -2.23 -4.56 -9.45
C TYR A 21 -2.52 -3.97 -10.82
N ARG A 22 -2.44 -2.62 -10.93
CA ARG A 22 -2.55 -1.86 -12.17
C ARG A 22 -1.49 -0.77 -12.16
N ASN A 23 -0.84 -0.56 -13.31
CA ASN A 23 0.24 0.42 -13.44
C ASN A 23 0.05 1.38 -14.63
N VAL A 24 -0.98 1.17 -15.43
CA VAL A 24 -1.38 2.08 -16.50
C VAL A 24 -2.88 2.30 -16.43
N ALA A 25 -3.33 3.55 -16.46
CA ALA A 25 -4.73 3.89 -16.54
C ALA A 25 -5.05 4.55 -17.90
N LEU A 26 -6.11 4.11 -18.55
CA LEU A 26 -6.76 4.84 -19.62
C LEU A 26 -7.90 5.65 -19.02
N VAL A 27 -7.68 6.95 -18.86
CA VAL A 27 -8.67 7.86 -18.27
C VAL A 27 -9.52 8.46 -19.37
N ALA A 28 -10.83 8.29 -19.26
CA ALA A 28 -11.79 8.77 -20.22
C ALA A 28 -12.71 9.82 -19.58
N GLY A 29 -12.57 11.06 -20.01
CA GLY A 29 -13.29 12.23 -19.52
C GLY A 29 -14.63 12.47 -20.23
N GLU A 30 -14.97 13.72 -20.41
CA GLU A 30 -16.19 14.20 -21.10
C GLU A 30 -16.23 13.79 -22.58
N GLY A 31 -17.43 13.82 -23.16
CA GLY A 31 -17.69 13.51 -24.54
C GLY A 31 -18.21 12.08 -24.76
N GLU A 32 -18.60 11.78 -25.98
CA GLU A 32 -19.09 10.48 -26.39
C GLU A 32 -18.38 9.99 -27.67
N GLY A 33 -18.24 8.67 -27.78
CA GLY A 33 -17.65 8.05 -28.96
C GLY A 33 -16.25 8.59 -29.27
N LEU A 34 -16.04 9.08 -30.47
CA LEU A 34 -14.75 9.61 -30.95
C LEU A 34 -14.42 11.02 -30.39
N ASP A 35 -15.39 11.74 -29.90
CA ASP A 35 -15.21 13.07 -29.31
C ASP A 35 -14.82 13.02 -27.84
N ARG A 36 -14.85 11.80 -27.27
CA ARG A 36 -14.49 11.60 -25.87
C ARG A 36 -12.99 11.85 -25.64
N LYS A 37 -12.69 12.74 -24.71
CA LYS A 37 -11.30 13.04 -24.33
C LYS A 37 -10.73 11.89 -23.50
N THR A 38 -9.62 11.36 -23.96
CA THR A 38 -8.92 10.26 -23.27
C THR A 38 -7.44 10.58 -23.09
N ILE A 39 -6.87 10.12 -21.98
CA ILE A 39 -5.44 10.25 -21.73
C ILE A 39 -4.90 8.98 -21.05
N PRO A 40 -3.78 8.43 -21.52
CA PRO A 40 -3.07 7.39 -20.80
C PRO A 40 -2.25 7.98 -19.65
N VAL A 41 -2.19 7.26 -18.52
CA VAL A 41 -1.40 7.58 -17.33
C VAL A 41 -0.61 6.34 -16.96
N GLY A 42 0.71 6.47 -16.75
CA GLY A 42 1.65 5.37 -16.57
C GLY A 42 2.46 5.10 -17.83
N ALA A 43 3.59 4.42 -17.69
CA ALA A 43 4.57 4.22 -18.76
C ALA A 43 4.93 2.75 -19.03
N ALA A 44 4.28 1.79 -18.34
CA ALA A 44 4.58 0.38 -18.54
C ALA A 44 4.11 -0.11 -19.92
N GLU A 45 4.91 -0.99 -20.53
CA GLU A 45 4.70 -1.55 -21.85
C GLU A 45 4.78 -3.08 -21.85
N GLY A 46 4.28 -3.71 -22.91
CA GLY A 46 4.38 -5.15 -23.12
C GLY A 46 3.73 -5.97 -22.02
N MET A 47 4.40 -7.01 -21.55
CA MET A 47 3.88 -7.94 -20.53
C MET A 47 3.86 -7.33 -19.13
N GLU A 48 4.58 -6.25 -18.89
CA GLU A 48 4.59 -5.50 -17.63
C GLU A 48 3.43 -4.49 -17.52
N ARG A 49 2.59 -4.40 -18.56
CA ARG A 49 1.50 -3.45 -18.63
C ARG A 49 0.20 -4.07 -18.11
N TYR A 50 -0.28 -3.56 -16.98
CA TYR A 50 -1.55 -3.92 -16.35
C TYR A 50 -2.49 -2.72 -16.41
N GLU A 51 -3.51 -2.80 -17.26
CA GLU A 51 -4.37 -1.66 -17.58
C GLU A 51 -5.57 -1.53 -16.63
N LEU A 52 -5.88 -0.26 -16.30
CA LEU A 52 -7.09 0.17 -15.63
C LEU A 52 -7.85 1.13 -16.54
N TYR A 53 -9.12 0.88 -16.76
CA TYR A 53 -10.01 1.87 -17.37
C TYR A 53 -10.65 2.73 -16.29
N VAL A 54 -10.51 4.06 -16.40
CA VAL A 54 -11.06 5.04 -15.48
C VAL A 54 -12.10 5.88 -16.18
N ASP A 55 -13.36 5.74 -15.81
CA ASP A 55 -14.44 6.63 -16.26
C ASP A 55 -14.39 7.92 -15.41
N ALA A 56 -14.01 9.03 -16.03
CA ALA A 56 -13.85 10.33 -15.40
C ALA A 56 -14.76 11.39 -16.03
N ARG A 57 -15.99 11.00 -16.42
CA ARG A 57 -17.01 11.93 -16.95
C ARG A 57 -17.46 12.98 -15.94
N ASP A 58 -17.26 12.73 -14.67
CA ASP A 58 -17.52 13.67 -13.57
C ASP A 58 -16.49 14.79 -13.49
N VAL A 59 -15.35 14.66 -14.15
CA VAL A 59 -14.35 15.74 -14.28
C VAL A 59 -14.82 16.67 -15.38
N SER A 60 -15.25 17.88 -15.00
CA SER A 60 -15.83 18.83 -15.94
C SER A 60 -14.78 19.79 -16.52
N SER A 61 -14.94 20.10 -17.81
CA SER A 61 -14.25 21.21 -18.47
C SER A 61 -14.87 22.57 -18.16
N ASN A 62 -15.91 22.63 -17.31
CA ASN A 62 -16.69 23.82 -16.99
C ASN A 62 -17.16 24.56 -18.26
N GLU A 63 -17.74 23.80 -19.20
CA GLU A 63 -18.25 24.31 -20.47
C GLU A 63 -17.21 25.10 -21.30
N GLY A 64 -15.90 24.76 -21.10
CA GLY A 64 -14.80 25.39 -21.80
C GLY A 64 -14.21 26.60 -21.07
N GLU A 65 -14.53 26.83 -19.80
CA GLU A 65 -13.91 27.90 -19.00
C GLU A 65 -12.43 27.60 -18.70
N ILE A 66 -12.06 26.30 -18.65
CA ILE A 66 -10.65 25.88 -18.49
C ILE A 66 -10.06 25.48 -19.84
N THR A 67 -8.76 25.66 -19.98
CA THR A 67 -8.04 25.27 -21.19
C THR A 67 -8.00 23.73 -21.35
N GLU A 68 -7.85 23.26 -22.59
CA GLU A 68 -7.70 21.82 -22.84
C GLU A 68 -6.52 21.21 -22.06
N GLN A 69 -5.42 21.94 -21.91
CA GLN A 69 -4.27 21.47 -21.14
C GLN A 69 -4.56 21.34 -19.65
N GLU A 70 -5.30 22.28 -19.08
CA GLU A 70 -5.73 22.19 -17.68
C GLU A 70 -6.67 21.00 -17.49
N TYR A 71 -7.63 20.81 -18.40
CA TYR A 71 -8.53 19.68 -18.37
C TYR A 71 -7.80 18.33 -18.46
N LEU A 72 -6.86 18.18 -19.38
CA LEU A 72 -6.03 16.97 -19.48
C LEU A 72 -5.16 16.76 -18.23
N THR A 73 -4.79 17.81 -17.54
CA THR A 73 -4.05 17.72 -16.27
C THR A 73 -4.95 17.13 -15.17
N LEU A 74 -6.20 17.60 -15.07
CA LEU A 74 -7.18 17.04 -14.13
C LEU A 74 -7.45 15.56 -14.39
N LEU A 75 -7.59 15.15 -15.66
CA LEU A 75 -7.75 13.75 -16.02
C LEU A 75 -6.52 12.91 -15.63
N ARG A 76 -5.31 13.48 -15.80
CA ARG A 76 -4.06 12.79 -15.41
C ARG A 76 -3.96 12.63 -13.91
N GLU A 77 -4.36 13.62 -13.13
CA GLU A 77 -4.41 13.55 -11.67
C GLU A 77 -5.41 12.48 -11.21
N ARG A 78 -6.60 12.45 -11.78
CA ARG A 78 -7.60 11.39 -11.52
C ARG A 78 -7.06 10.00 -11.84
N GLY A 79 -6.32 9.86 -12.94
CA GLY A 79 -5.70 8.58 -13.30
C GLY A 79 -4.65 8.13 -12.29
N LYS A 80 -3.81 9.04 -11.79
CA LYS A 80 -2.83 8.76 -10.76
C LYS A 80 -3.50 8.36 -9.44
N GLU A 81 -4.51 9.12 -9.01
CA GLU A 81 -5.30 8.82 -7.81
C GLU A 81 -5.88 7.41 -7.88
N LYS A 82 -6.49 7.07 -9.02
CA LYS A 82 -7.09 5.74 -9.21
C LYS A 82 -6.05 4.61 -9.25
N LEU A 83 -4.88 4.83 -9.82
CA LEU A 83 -3.81 3.83 -9.80
C LEU A 83 -3.30 3.54 -8.39
N LEU A 84 -3.33 4.50 -7.46
CA LEU A 84 -2.94 4.29 -6.07
C LEU A 84 -3.87 3.28 -5.35
N GLU A 85 -5.12 3.15 -5.78
CA GLU A 85 -6.07 2.16 -5.25
C GLU A 85 -5.75 0.71 -5.69
N TYR A 86 -4.85 0.54 -6.67
CA TYR A 86 -4.51 -0.72 -7.32
C TYR A 86 -3.03 -1.08 -7.24
N LEU A 87 -2.37 -0.66 -6.18
CA LEU A 87 -0.99 -1.03 -5.91
C LEU A 87 -0.88 -2.49 -5.46
N THR A 88 0.33 -3.01 -5.47
CA THR A 88 0.62 -4.34 -4.92
C THR A 88 0.32 -4.32 -3.42
N GLU A 89 -0.56 -5.20 -2.99
CA GLU A 89 -0.87 -5.38 -1.58
C GLU A 89 0.21 -6.25 -0.93
N THR A 90 0.81 -5.76 0.13
CA THR A 90 1.80 -6.50 0.89
C THR A 90 1.40 -6.51 2.36
N TYR A 91 1.27 -7.71 2.91
CA TYR A 91 0.96 -7.94 4.31
C TYR A 91 2.13 -8.63 4.98
N PHE A 92 2.49 -8.13 6.14
CA PHE A 92 3.46 -8.77 7.00
C PHE A 92 2.84 -8.88 8.40
N GLU A 93 2.56 -10.11 8.81
CA GLU A 93 2.10 -10.43 10.15
C GLU A 93 3.25 -11.08 10.91
N ALA A 94 3.37 -10.79 12.18
CA ALA A 94 4.41 -11.39 12.99
C ALA A 94 3.97 -11.51 14.45
N ASP A 95 4.30 -12.64 15.07
CA ASP A 95 4.22 -12.84 16.50
C ASP A 95 5.58 -12.48 17.11
N ILE A 96 5.59 -11.53 18.02
CA ILE A 96 6.82 -11.13 18.70
C ILE A 96 6.86 -11.67 20.12
N GLU A 97 8.07 -11.96 20.60
CA GLU A 97 8.29 -12.39 21.99
C GLU A 97 8.34 -11.17 22.90
N PRO A 98 7.33 -10.94 23.77
CA PRO A 98 7.22 -9.71 24.55
C PRO A 98 8.22 -9.62 25.72
N ARG A 99 8.91 -10.71 26.03
CA ARG A 99 9.75 -10.83 27.24
C ARG A 99 11.22 -10.59 26.98
N PHE A 100 11.64 -10.53 25.69
CA PHE A 100 13.04 -10.38 25.34
C PHE A 100 13.43 -8.91 25.12
N MET A 101 14.17 -8.59 24.07
CA MET A 101 14.91 -7.35 23.90
C MET A 101 14.06 -6.07 23.90
N PHE A 102 12.80 -6.14 23.45
CA PHE A 102 11.94 -4.96 23.28
C PHE A 102 10.63 -5.10 24.03
N GLN A 103 10.31 -4.10 24.83
CA GLN A 103 9.08 -4.04 25.62
C GLN A 103 8.12 -2.98 25.03
N TYR A 104 6.88 -3.36 24.81
CA TYR A 104 5.85 -2.41 24.42
C TYR A 104 5.70 -1.29 25.46
N ARG A 105 5.47 -0.08 24.99
CA ARG A 105 5.43 1.19 25.76
C ARG A 105 6.75 1.67 26.35
N LYS A 106 7.84 0.96 26.12
CA LYS A 106 9.17 1.36 26.53
C LYS A 106 10.11 1.51 25.35
N ASP A 107 10.22 0.49 24.53
CA ASP A 107 11.15 0.40 23.41
C ASP A 107 10.45 0.61 22.06
N TYR A 108 9.16 0.41 22.01
CA TYR A 108 8.30 0.69 20.84
C TYR A 108 6.87 1.00 21.27
N MET A 109 6.14 1.73 20.41
CA MET A 109 4.77 2.22 20.65
C MET A 109 3.90 2.02 19.40
N LEU A 110 2.59 2.12 19.61
CA LEU A 110 1.61 2.23 18.53
C LEU A 110 1.97 3.41 17.62
N GLY A 111 2.03 3.18 16.32
CA GLY A 111 2.39 4.18 15.31
C GLY A 111 3.86 4.19 14.91
N ASP A 112 4.74 3.48 15.63
CA ASP A 112 6.15 3.39 15.28
C ASP A 112 6.38 2.57 14.00
N ILE A 113 7.37 2.97 13.22
CA ILE A 113 7.90 2.18 12.12
C ILE A 113 9.04 1.33 12.66
N ILE A 114 8.94 0.03 12.44
CA ILE A 114 9.94 -0.93 12.92
C ILE A 114 10.66 -1.61 11.77
N ILE A 115 11.78 -2.24 12.07
CA ILE A 115 12.45 -3.14 11.11
C ILE A 115 12.04 -4.55 11.45
N LEU A 116 11.46 -5.23 10.47
CA LEU A 116 11.01 -6.62 10.58
C LEU A 116 11.71 -7.46 9.50
N LYS A 117 12.42 -8.51 9.92
CA LYS A 117 13.13 -9.40 9.03
C LYS A 117 12.71 -10.83 9.30
N ASN A 118 12.32 -11.56 8.27
CA ASN A 118 11.93 -12.95 8.41
C ASN A 118 13.11 -13.92 8.20
N GLU A 119 12.85 -15.22 8.39
CA GLU A 119 13.82 -16.30 8.21
C GLU A 119 14.35 -16.43 6.78
N TYR A 120 13.65 -15.86 5.78
CA TYR A 120 14.07 -15.85 4.37
C TYR A 120 14.89 -14.63 4.00
N GLY A 121 15.18 -13.73 4.96
CA GLY A 121 15.94 -12.51 4.77
C GLY A 121 15.13 -11.35 4.16
N ILE A 122 13.81 -11.50 4.05
CA ILE A 122 12.94 -10.41 3.61
C ILE A 122 12.86 -9.39 4.74
N THR A 123 13.23 -8.15 4.43
CA THR A 123 13.20 -7.03 5.38
C THR A 123 12.08 -6.07 4.98
N ALA A 124 11.27 -5.68 5.94
CA ALA A 124 10.21 -4.69 5.76
C ALA A 124 10.30 -3.62 6.85
N TYR A 125 9.68 -2.47 6.58
CA TYR A 125 9.62 -1.30 7.48
C TYR A 125 8.16 -0.95 7.80
N PRO A 126 7.40 -1.88 8.39
CA PRO A 126 5.99 -1.66 8.65
C PRO A 126 5.77 -0.71 9.83
N ARG A 127 4.60 -0.05 9.81
CA ARG A 127 4.08 0.71 10.93
C ARG A 127 3.22 -0.17 11.83
N ILE A 128 3.36 -0.02 13.13
CA ILE A 128 2.48 -0.68 14.11
C ILE A 128 1.14 0.07 14.13
N ILE A 129 0.07 -0.57 13.65
CA ILE A 129 -1.28 0.03 13.58
C ILE A 129 -2.21 -0.44 14.69
N GLU A 130 -1.93 -1.57 15.30
CA GLU A 130 -2.69 -2.11 16.41
C GLU A 130 -1.76 -2.88 17.35
N VAL A 131 -2.09 -2.92 18.63
CA VAL A 131 -1.40 -3.76 19.61
C VAL A 131 -2.45 -4.39 20.52
N ILE A 132 -2.52 -5.70 20.50
CA ILE A 132 -3.38 -6.48 21.38
C ILE A 132 -2.53 -6.98 22.55
N GLU A 133 -2.89 -6.55 23.76
CA GLU A 133 -2.30 -7.06 24.99
C GLU A 133 -3.28 -8.06 25.62
N SER A 134 -2.82 -9.25 25.92
CA SER A 134 -3.62 -10.28 26.59
C SER A 134 -2.83 -10.93 27.72
N GLU A 135 -3.52 -11.28 28.80
CA GLU A 135 -2.96 -12.05 29.92
C GLU A 135 -3.88 -13.24 30.21
N ASP A 136 -3.32 -14.42 30.19
CA ASP A 136 -4.01 -15.67 30.48
C ASP A 136 -3.17 -16.57 31.38
N GLU A 137 -3.63 -17.81 31.66
CA GLU A 137 -2.91 -18.78 32.48
C GLU A 137 -1.52 -19.15 31.92
N THR A 138 -1.26 -18.89 30.62
CA THR A 138 0.01 -19.11 29.95
C THR A 138 0.95 -17.92 30.04
N GLY A 139 0.45 -16.78 30.48
CA GLY A 139 1.19 -15.54 30.73
C GLY A 139 0.73 -14.34 29.91
N TYR A 140 1.52 -13.29 29.93
CA TYR A 140 1.29 -12.05 29.22
C TYR A 140 1.80 -12.15 27.77
N LYS A 141 0.96 -11.73 26.82
CA LYS A 141 1.26 -11.69 25.39
C LYS A 141 1.00 -10.32 24.82
N VAL A 142 1.81 -9.93 23.87
CA VAL A 142 1.66 -8.72 23.07
C VAL A 142 1.70 -9.11 21.61
N VAL A 143 0.62 -8.82 20.90
CA VAL A 143 0.49 -9.14 19.46
C VAL A 143 0.28 -7.83 18.71
N PRO A 144 1.32 -7.28 18.09
CA PRO A 144 1.20 -6.13 17.23
C PRO A 144 0.71 -6.53 15.84
N THR A 145 -0.14 -5.69 15.25
CA THR A 145 -0.52 -5.75 13.85
C THR A 145 0.24 -4.69 13.09
N PHE A 146 0.74 -5.07 11.93
CA PHE A 146 1.61 -4.22 11.12
C PHE A 146 0.95 -3.88 9.78
N GLU A 147 1.13 -2.65 9.35
CA GLU A 147 0.80 -2.20 8.01
C GLU A 147 2.08 -1.73 7.32
N SER A 148 2.36 -2.27 6.13
CA SER A 148 3.49 -1.78 5.37
C SER A 148 3.10 -0.48 4.66
N GLU A 149 3.92 0.58 4.82
CA GLU A 149 3.81 1.75 3.95
C GLU A 149 4.17 1.31 2.53
N GLU A 150 3.25 1.53 1.60
CA GLU A 150 3.38 1.13 0.20
C GLU A 150 4.72 1.56 -0.40
N GLY A 151 5.42 0.62 -1.02
CA GLY A 151 6.57 0.88 -1.88
C GLY A 151 7.94 1.04 -1.22
N LYS A 152 8.08 0.74 0.07
CA LYS A 152 9.40 0.74 0.73
C LYS A 152 9.82 -0.68 1.13
N PHE A 153 10.43 -1.37 0.18
CA PHE A 153 11.22 -2.59 0.40
C PHE A 153 12.65 -2.34 -0.03
#